data_a364a88cf6b8f58a8e338bbcbe1a88a1
#
_entry.id   a364a88cf6b8f58a8e338bbcbe1a88a1
#
_cell.length_a   1.000
_cell.length_b   1.000
_cell.length_c   1.000
_cell.angle_alpha   90.00
_cell.angle_beta   90.00
_cell.angle_gamma   90.00
#
_symmetry.space_group_name_H-M   'P 1'
#
loop_
_entity.id
_entity.type
_entity.pdbx_description
1 polymer ?
#
loop_
_entity_poly.entity_id
_entity_poly.type
_entity_poly.pdbx_seq_one_letter_code
_entity_poly.pdbx_strand_id
1 'polypeptide(L)'
;SINAKSIGRNYNHKEIEYLDTGSITRGKIEGFQSVGLEHAPSRAKRLVRNNDIIYSTVRPIQRHYGIVKNPKPNLVVSTGFAVLSCDEKETDANYIYYFLTSDEIVNYLDMVADGSTSAYPSLTPDVISNIDILLPSLPEQKSIASILSSLDDKIDLLHRQNKTLETLAETLFRQWFVEEAEEGWEMGKLGDVI
;
A
#
# COMPACT_ATOMS: atom_id res chain seq x y z
N SER A 1 4.67 -18.09 6.57
CA SER A 1 4.99 -18.61 5.22
C SER A 1 5.01 -17.48 4.20
N ILE A 2 5.86 -17.61 3.16
CA ILE A 2 5.94 -16.63 2.08
C ILE A 2 5.42 -17.27 0.78
N ASN A 3 4.58 -16.51 0.02
CA ASN A 3 4.06 -16.90 -1.29
C ASN A 3 3.33 -18.27 -1.33
N ALA A 4 2.61 -18.59 -0.26
CA ALA A 4 2.03 -19.93 -0.06
C ALA A 4 0.98 -20.33 -1.10
N LYS A 5 0.27 -19.37 -1.71
CA LYS A 5 -0.83 -19.65 -2.63
C LYS A 5 -0.75 -18.82 -3.91
N SER A 6 -1.04 -19.49 -5.03
CA SER A 6 -1.16 -18.87 -6.36
C SER A 6 -2.38 -19.41 -7.09
N ILE A 7 -2.84 -18.69 -8.11
CA ILE A 7 -3.89 -19.16 -9.03
C ILE A 7 -3.45 -20.50 -9.61
N GLY A 8 -4.29 -21.52 -9.44
CA GLY A 8 -4.10 -22.86 -9.97
C GLY A 8 -5.27 -23.27 -10.84
N ARG A 9 -5.25 -24.54 -11.32
CA ARG A 9 -6.30 -25.10 -12.21
C ARG A 9 -7.71 -25.06 -11.62
N ASN A 10 -7.83 -25.03 -10.30
CA ASN A 10 -9.11 -25.03 -9.57
C ASN A 10 -9.55 -23.61 -9.14
N TYR A 11 -8.99 -22.57 -9.74
CA TYR A 11 -9.43 -21.20 -9.45
C TYR A 11 -10.74 -20.91 -10.17
N ASN A 12 -11.80 -20.57 -9.41
CA ASN A 12 -13.19 -20.58 -9.91
C ASN A 12 -13.72 -19.18 -10.31
N HIS A 13 -12.92 -18.11 -10.15
CA HIS A 13 -13.39 -16.79 -10.55
C HIS A 13 -13.03 -16.50 -12.00
N LYS A 14 -14.01 -16.05 -12.79
CA LYS A 14 -13.83 -15.62 -14.18
C LYS A 14 -13.26 -14.21 -14.28
N GLU A 15 -13.51 -13.40 -13.27
CA GLU A 15 -13.01 -12.03 -13.12
C GLU A 15 -12.20 -11.91 -11.84
N ILE A 16 -11.14 -11.14 -11.90
CA ILE A 16 -10.27 -10.86 -10.76
C ILE A 16 -10.18 -9.36 -10.49
N GLU A 17 -10.02 -9.01 -9.22
CA GLU A 17 -9.50 -7.71 -8.83
C GLU A 17 -7.98 -7.84 -8.71
N TYR A 18 -7.27 -7.18 -9.59
CA TYR A 18 -5.81 -7.25 -9.65
C TYR A 18 -5.18 -6.03 -8.98
N LEU A 19 -4.25 -6.29 -8.08
CA LEU A 19 -3.41 -5.28 -7.46
C LEU A 19 -1.98 -5.40 -7.99
N ASP A 20 -1.54 -4.40 -8.74
CA ASP A 20 -0.15 -4.29 -9.16
C ASP A 20 0.72 -3.60 -8.10
N THR A 21 2.04 -3.78 -8.19
CA THR A 21 3.00 -3.19 -7.25
C THR A 21 2.94 -1.67 -7.23
N GLY A 22 2.76 -1.03 -8.38
CA GLY A 22 2.66 0.42 -8.50
C GLY A 22 1.34 1.02 -8.00
N SER A 23 0.33 0.18 -7.70
CA SER A 23 -0.98 0.65 -7.23
C SER A 23 -1.13 0.69 -5.70
N ILE A 24 -0.04 0.53 -4.97
CA ILE A 24 0.01 0.66 -3.52
C ILE A 24 1.29 1.35 -3.08
N THR A 25 1.18 2.29 -2.15
CA THR A 25 2.32 2.96 -1.54
C THR A 25 2.06 3.18 -0.05
N ARG A 26 2.96 2.70 0.80
CA ARG A 26 2.87 2.82 2.28
C ARG A 26 1.49 2.41 2.83
N GLY A 27 0.97 1.27 2.36
CA GLY A 27 -0.33 0.74 2.78
C GLY A 27 -1.54 1.38 2.11
N LYS A 28 -1.38 2.48 1.37
CA LYS A 28 -2.48 3.15 0.65
C LYS A 28 -2.63 2.57 -0.74
N ILE A 29 -3.77 1.93 -0.98
CA ILE A 29 -4.12 1.37 -2.30
C ILE A 29 -4.80 2.47 -3.11
N GLU A 30 -4.25 2.79 -4.28
CA GLU A 30 -4.80 3.79 -5.21
C GLU A 30 -5.97 3.23 -6.01
N GLY A 31 -5.97 1.92 -6.27
CA GLY A 31 -7.04 1.25 -6.98
C GLY A 31 -6.74 -0.20 -7.33
N PHE A 32 -7.77 -0.91 -7.75
CA PHE A 32 -7.71 -2.27 -8.29
C PHE A 32 -8.10 -2.25 -9.76
N GLN A 33 -7.49 -3.13 -10.53
CA GLN A 33 -7.87 -3.36 -11.92
C GLN A 33 -8.85 -4.55 -11.98
N SER A 34 -10.10 -4.31 -12.40
CA SER A 34 -11.06 -5.39 -12.64
C SER A 34 -10.85 -5.93 -14.05
N VAL A 35 -10.44 -7.19 -14.16
CA VAL A 35 -10.13 -7.81 -15.45
C VAL A 35 -10.62 -9.26 -15.51
N GLY A 36 -11.04 -9.72 -16.69
CA GLY A 36 -11.29 -11.12 -16.93
C GLY A 36 -10.01 -11.96 -16.75
N LEU A 37 -10.12 -13.13 -16.14
CA LEU A 37 -8.97 -13.98 -15.85
C LEU A 37 -8.13 -14.32 -17.10
N GLU A 38 -8.79 -14.50 -18.24
CA GLU A 38 -8.15 -14.79 -19.52
C GLU A 38 -7.35 -13.63 -20.10
N HIS A 39 -7.67 -12.38 -19.68
CA HIS A 39 -6.99 -11.16 -20.10
C HIS A 39 -6.08 -10.59 -19.00
N ALA A 40 -5.97 -11.30 -17.88
CA ALA A 40 -5.19 -10.85 -16.75
C ALA A 40 -3.70 -10.78 -17.10
N PRO A 41 -2.97 -9.79 -16.57
CA PRO A 41 -1.52 -9.72 -16.72
C PRO A 41 -0.84 -11.02 -16.27
N SER A 42 0.21 -11.44 -16.96
CA SER A 42 0.96 -12.66 -16.61
C SER A 42 1.46 -12.71 -15.17
N ARG A 43 1.62 -11.54 -14.55
CA ARG A 43 2.00 -11.37 -13.14
C ARG A 43 0.83 -11.49 -12.15
N ALA A 44 -0.42 -11.51 -12.60
CA ALA A 44 -1.60 -11.65 -11.74
C ALA A 44 -1.75 -13.11 -11.27
N LYS A 45 -1.00 -13.50 -10.26
CA LYS A 45 -0.94 -14.92 -9.85
C LYS A 45 -1.03 -15.18 -8.36
N ARG A 46 -0.65 -14.25 -7.49
CA ARG A 46 -0.59 -14.52 -6.06
C ARG A 46 -1.93 -14.30 -5.40
N LEU A 47 -2.35 -15.28 -4.61
CA LEU A 47 -3.55 -15.20 -3.79
C LEU A 47 -3.19 -14.70 -2.40
N VAL A 48 -4.08 -13.90 -1.83
CA VAL A 48 -3.93 -13.31 -0.49
C VAL A 48 -5.11 -13.67 0.38
N ARG A 49 -4.92 -13.64 1.69
CA ARG A 49 -5.93 -13.77 2.71
C ARG A 49 -5.91 -12.56 3.65
N ASN A 50 -6.88 -12.49 4.52
CA ASN A 50 -6.91 -11.44 5.54
C ASN A 50 -5.63 -11.49 6.40
N ASN A 51 -5.09 -10.32 6.73
CA ASN A 51 -3.84 -10.11 7.46
C ASN A 51 -2.55 -10.56 6.75
N ASP A 52 -2.59 -10.96 5.47
CA ASP A 52 -1.36 -11.13 4.71
C ASP A 52 -0.68 -9.78 4.49
N ILE A 53 0.64 -9.76 4.60
CA ILE A 53 1.47 -8.61 4.27
C ILE A 53 1.94 -8.79 2.83
N ILE A 54 1.74 -7.79 1.99
CA ILE A 54 2.28 -7.72 0.64
C ILE A 54 3.43 -6.73 0.63
N TYR A 55 4.60 -7.17 0.15
CA TYR A 55 5.82 -6.38 0.12
C TYR A 55 6.44 -6.47 -1.26
N SER A 56 6.61 -5.32 -1.96
CA SER A 56 7.25 -5.32 -3.27
C SER A 56 8.69 -5.82 -3.17
N THR A 57 9.02 -6.79 -4.00
CA THR A 57 10.38 -7.30 -4.11
C THR A 57 11.25 -6.45 -5.05
N VAL A 58 10.66 -5.46 -5.73
CA VAL A 58 11.35 -4.56 -6.64
C VAL A 58 11.46 -3.18 -6.03
N ARG A 59 12.67 -2.64 -5.97
CA ARG A 59 12.98 -1.30 -5.46
C ARG A 59 12.29 -1.01 -4.11
N PRO A 60 12.71 -1.64 -3.02
CA PRO A 60 12.08 -1.48 -1.69
C PRO A 60 11.94 -0.03 -1.24
N ILE A 61 12.86 0.85 -1.65
CA ILE A 61 12.81 2.29 -1.34
C ILE A 61 11.54 2.98 -1.85
N GLN A 62 10.87 2.44 -2.87
CA GLN A 62 9.59 2.97 -3.36
C GLN A 62 8.43 2.71 -2.40
N ARG A 63 8.63 1.84 -1.38
CA ARG A 63 7.67 1.59 -0.31
C ARG A 63 6.31 1.07 -0.79
N HIS A 64 6.33 0.22 -1.83
CA HIS A 64 5.15 -0.48 -2.31
C HIS A 64 4.88 -1.71 -1.45
N TYR A 65 4.23 -1.51 -0.33
CA TYR A 65 3.86 -2.54 0.63
C TYR A 65 2.54 -2.20 1.32
N GLY A 66 1.91 -3.20 1.92
CA GLY A 66 0.70 -3.02 2.71
C GLY A 66 0.28 -4.29 3.43
N ILE A 67 -0.71 -4.17 4.29
CA ILE A 67 -1.38 -5.29 4.93
C ILE A 67 -2.78 -5.43 4.34
N VAL A 68 -3.11 -6.64 3.91
CA VAL A 68 -4.40 -6.94 3.28
C VAL A 68 -5.48 -7.08 4.35
N LYS A 69 -6.50 -6.24 4.28
CA LYS A 69 -7.64 -6.30 5.20
C LYS A 69 -8.93 -6.59 4.43
N ASN A 70 -9.67 -7.59 4.87
CA ASN A 70 -10.96 -7.99 4.30
C ASN A 70 -10.94 -8.12 2.77
N PRO A 71 -10.00 -8.91 2.19
CA PRO A 71 -9.89 -9.04 0.75
C PRO A 71 -11.15 -9.66 0.15
N LYS A 72 -11.52 -9.19 -1.04
CA LYS A 72 -12.55 -9.89 -1.83
C LYS A 72 -12.04 -11.28 -2.23
N PRO A 73 -12.92 -12.27 -2.40
CA PRO A 73 -12.52 -13.64 -2.74
C PRO A 73 -11.73 -13.76 -4.05
N ASN A 74 -11.90 -12.82 -4.96
CA ASN A 74 -11.25 -12.75 -6.26
C ASN A 74 -10.06 -11.77 -6.31
N LEU A 75 -9.57 -11.30 -5.15
CA LEU A 75 -8.38 -10.45 -5.10
C LEU A 75 -7.13 -11.27 -5.45
N VAL A 76 -6.40 -10.76 -6.42
CA VAL A 76 -5.14 -11.33 -6.90
C VAL A 76 -4.09 -10.24 -6.93
N VAL A 77 -2.90 -10.53 -6.41
CA VAL A 77 -1.81 -9.57 -6.42
C VAL A 77 -0.69 -10.00 -7.36
N SER A 78 0.12 -9.03 -7.76
CA SER A 78 1.25 -9.24 -8.67
C SER A 78 2.29 -10.20 -8.08
N THR A 79 2.95 -10.98 -8.95
CA THR A 79 4.16 -11.75 -8.57
C THR A 79 5.33 -10.87 -8.15
N GLY A 80 5.26 -9.55 -8.40
CA GLY A 80 6.21 -8.58 -7.87
C GLY A 80 6.13 -8.36 -6.37
N PHE A 81 5.06 -8.85 -5.71
CA PHE A 81 4.99 -8.87 -4.26
C PHE A 81 5.51 -10.20 -3.68
N ALA A 82 6.23 -10.14 -2.57
CA ALA A 82 6.26 -11.21 -1.61
C ALA A 82 4.99 -11.12 -0.75
N VAL A 83 4.24 -12.22 -0.66
CA VAL A 83 3.04 -12.33 0.19
C VAL A 83 3.44 -13.10 1.45
N LEU A 84 3.46 -12.41 2.58
CA LEU A 84 3.83 -12.98 3.87
C LEU A 84 2.57 -13.29 4.69
N SER A 85 2.41 -14.55 5.04
CA SER A 85 1.32 -15.03 5.89
C SER A 85 1.88 -15.38 7.26
N CYS A 86 1.50 -14.64 8.28
CA CYS A 86 1.90 -14.87 9.67
C CYS A 86 1.19 -16.08 10.28
N ASP A 87 1.83 -16.71 11.26
CA ASP A 87 1.16 -17.66 12.16
C ASP A 87 0.53 -16.86 13.30
N GLU A 88 -0.79 -16.72 13.29
CA GLU A 88 -1.54 -15.91 14.26
C GLU A 88 -1.42 -16.41 15.71
N LYS A 89 -0.90 -17.61 15.92
CA LYS A 89 -0.65 -18.15 17.27
C LYS A 89 0.63 -17.60 17.90
N GLU A 90 1.59 -17.20 17.08
CA GLU A 90 2.91 -16.77 17.51
C GLU A 90 3.20 -15.30 17.18
N THR A 91 2.58 -14.78 16.11
CA THR A 91 2.91 -13.45 15.58
C THR A 91 1.69 -12.62 15.26
N ASP A 92 1.75 -11.33 15.59
CA ASP A 92 0.78 -10.34 15.13
C ASP A 92 1.22 -9.78 13.77
N ALA A 93 0.33 -9.82 12.78
CA ALA A 93 0.65 -9.39 11.42
C ALA A 93 0.96 -7.88 11.33
N ASN A 94 0.31 -7.03 12.15
CA ASN A 94 0.63 -5.60 12.16
C ASN A 94 2.01 -5.34 12.78
N TYR A 95 2.40 -6.11 13.82
CA TYR A 95 3.74 -6.02 14.39
C TYR A 95 4.81 -6.33 13.35
N ILE A 96 4.66 -7.44 12.61
CA ILE A 96 5.56 -7.81 11.51
C ILE A 96 5.54 -6.75 10.40
N TYR A 97 4.38 -6.22 10.08
CA TYR A 97 4.25 -5.15 9.09
C TYR A 97 5.05 -3.91 9.49
N TYR A 98 4.90 -3.40 10.72
CA TYR A 98 5.64 -2.23 11.18
C TYR A 98 7.15 -2.47 11.25
N PHE A 99 7.57 -3.66 11.63
CA PHE A 99 8.98 -4.05 11.59
C PHE A 99 9.53 -3.97 10.16
N LEU A 100 8.89 -4.65 9.20
CA LEU A 100 9.34 -4.72 7.81
C LEU A 100 9.29 -3.37 7.09
N THR A 101 8.44 -2.46 7.54
CA THR A 101 8.24 -1.15 6.91
C THR A 101 8.99 -0.02 7.61
N SER A 102 9.75 -0.32 8.66
CA SER A 102 10.66 0.62 9.31
C SER A 102 11.73 1.10 8.32
N ASP A 103 12.18 2.33 8.48
CA ASP A 103 13.19 2.93 7.59
C ASP A 103 14.48 2.11 7.56
N GLU A 104 14.88 1.54 8.70
CA GLU A 104 16.07 0.70 8.81
C GLU A 104 15.97 -0.54 7.91
N ILE A 105 14.86 -1.28 8.01
CA ILE A 105 14.65 -2.51 7.21
C ILE A 105 14.45 -2.18 5.73
N VAL A 106 13.70 -1.12 5.41
CA VAL A 106 13.52 -0.69 4.01
C VAL A 106 14.85 -0.33 3.37
N ASN A 107 15.71 0.44 4.04
CA ASN A 107 17.03 0.82 3.53
C ASN A 107 17.96 -0.40 3.41
N TYR A 108 17.93 -1.31 4.38
CA TYR A 108 18.67 -2.58 4.29
C TYR A 108 18.25 -3.40 3.08
N LEU A 109 16.95 -3.59 2.88
CA LEU A 109 16.41 -4.36 1.75
C LEU A 109 16.72 -3.69 0.40
N ASP A 110 16.67 -2.37 0.33
CA ASP A 110 17.00 -1.62 -0.89
C ASP A 110 18.49 -1.77 -1.24
N MET A 111 19.38 -1.68 -0.26
CA MET A 111 20.82 -1.93 -0.44
C MET A 111 21.09 -3.36 -0.94
N VAL A 112 20.39 -4.37 -0.39
CA VAL A 112 20.51 -5.75 -0.86
C VAL A 112 19.98 -5.91 -2.30
N ALA A 113 18.88 -5.23 -2.62
CA ALA A 113 18.32 -5.26 -3.98
C ALA A 113 19.27 -4.64 -5.00
N ASP A 114 19.91 -3.50 -4.69
CA ASP A 114 20.87 -2.83 -5.54
C ASP A 114 22.13 -3.67 -5.80
N GLY A 115 22.53 -4.52 -4.86
CA GLY A 115 23.60 -5.48 -5.02
C GLY A 115 23.27 -6.65 -5.96
N SER A 116 22.02 -6.78 -6.42
CA SER A 116 21.61 -7.82 -7.36
C SER A 116 22.19 -7.53 -8.77
N THR A 117 22.61 -8.60 -9.48
CA THR A 117 23.14 -8.49 -10.85
C THR A 117 22.06 -8.24 -11.91
N SER A 118 20.83 -8.04 -11.51
CA SER A 118 19.67 -7.79 -12.38
C SER A 118 19.63 -6.34 -12.86
N ALA A 119 19.18 -6.12 -14.08
CA ALA A 119 18.91 -4.77 -14.61
C ALA A 119 17.85 -4.00 -13.80
N TYR A 120 17.09 -4.72 -12.97
CA TYR A 120 16.13 -4.15 -12.04
C TYR A 120 16.50 -4.61 -10.63
N PRO A 121 16.81 -3.68 -9.69
CA PRO A 121 17.03 -4.00 -8.28
C PRO A 121 15.86 -4.82 -7.72
N SER A 122 16.13 -6.07 -7.35
CA SER A 122 15.07 -6.97 -6.88
C SER A 122 15.55 -7.93 -5.81
N LEU A 123 14.64 -8.23 -4.88
CA LEU A 123 14.84 -9.18 -3.80
C LEU A 123 14.30 -10.56 -4.18
N THR A 124 14.94 -11.61 -3.69
CA THR A 124 14.29 -12.90 -3.59
C THR A 124 13.49 -12.97 -2.29
N PRO A 125 12.39 -13.75 -2.25
CA PRO A 125 11.62 -13.95 -1.01
C PRO A 125 12.48 -14.45 0.17
N ASP A 126 13.54 -15.20 -0.11
CA ASP A 126 14.48 -15.72 0.90
C ASP A 126 15.23 -14.61 1.65
N VAL A 127 15.52 -13.49 1.00
CA VAL A 127 16.13 -12.33 1.68
C VAL A 127 15.23 -11.84 2.81
N ILE A 128 13.93 -11.71 2.53
CA ILE A 128 12.94 -11.26 3.53
C ILE A 128 12.79 -12.32 4.64
N SER A 129 12.79 -13.62 4.31
CA SER A 129 12.62 -14.68 5.30
C SER A 129 13.82 -14.86 6.23
N ASN A 130 14.99 -14.39 5.83
CA ASN A 130 16.22 -14.50 6.62
C ASN A 130 16.55 -13.22 7.43
N ILE A 131 15.64 -12.26 7.51
CA ILE A 131 15.82 -11.09 8.38
C ILE A 131 15.61 -11.51 9.83
N ASP A 132 16.60 -11.25 10.67
CA ASP A 132 16.48 -11.44 12.10
C ASP A 132 15.49 -10.46 12.71
N ILE A 133 14.58 -10.95 13.54
CA ILE A 133 13.59 -10.15 14.25
C ILE A 133 13.51 -10.55 15.72
N LEU A 134 13.47 -9.56 16.60
CA LEU A 134 13.13 -9.79 18.00
C LEU A 134 11.62 -9.96 18.12
N LEU A 135 11.17 -11.09 18.65
CA LEU A 135 9.76 -11.40 18.87
C LEU A 135 9.44 -11.35 20.37
N PRO A 136 8.85 -10.24 20.87
CA PRO A 136 8.28 -10.22 22.20
C PRO A 136 7.09 -11.20 22.30
N SER A 137 6.51 -11.33 23.50
CA SER A 137 5.29 -12.13 23.66
C SER A 137 4.16 -11.61 22.77
N LEU A 138 3.27 -12.50 22.32
CA LEU A 138 2.14 -12.09 21.43
C LEU A 138 1.28 -10.94 22.01
N PRO A 139 0.98 -10.86 23.33
CA PRO A 139 0.31 -9.70 23.90
C PRO A 139 1.09 -8.41 23.76
N GLU A 140 2.43 -8.44 23.91
CA GLU A 140 3.27 -7.26 23.73
C GLU A 140 3.32 -6.84 22.27
N GLN A 141 3.46 -7.78 21.32
CA GLN A 141 3.37 -7.50 19.87
C GLN A 141 2.07 -6.77 19.55
N LYS A 142 0.91 -7.27 20.03
CA LYS A 142 -0.39 -6.64 19.83
C LYS A 142 -0.47 -5.25 20.44
N SER A 143 0.10 -5.05 21.62
CA SER A 143 0.11 -3.74 22.27
C SER A 143 0.92 -2.72 21.48
N ILE A 144 2.13 -3.10 21.02
CA ILE A 144 2.97 -2.26 20.19
C ILE A 144 2.25 -1.93 18.86
N ALA A 145 1.74 -2.95 18.18
CA ALA A 145 1.02 -2.80 16.93
C ALA A 145 -0.22 -1.90 17.05
N SER A 146 -0.96 -2.03 18.15
CA SER A 146 -2.15 -1.20 18.41
C SER A 146 -1.81 0.28 18.56
N ILE A 147 -0.71 0.61 19.25
CA ILE A 147 -0.25 2.01 19.37
C ILE A 147 0.12 2.56 18.00
N LEU A 148 0.92 1.84 17.23
CA LEU A 148 1.35 2.27 15.89
C LEU A 148 0.18 2.40 14.92
N SER A 149 -0.75 1.44 14.92
CA SER A 149 -1.97 1.51 14.10
C SER A 149 -2.84 2.72 14.46
N SER A 150 -2.94 3.07 15.74
CA SER A 150 -3.73 4.24 16.16
C SER A 150 -3.12 5.56 15.65
N LEU A 151 -1.79 5.62 15.50
CA LEU A 151 -1.12 6.77 14.90
C LEU A 151 -1.38 6.85 13.40
N ASP A 152 -1.30 5.72 12.69
CA ASP A 152 -1.63 5.66 11.25
C ASP A 152 -3.09 6.04 11.00
N ASP A 153 -4.03 5.51 11.77
CA ASP A 153 -5.44 5.87 11.70
C ASP A 153 -5.67 7.37 11.91
N LYS A 154 -4.92 7.98 12.85
CA LYS A 154 -4.98 9.43 13.10
C LYS A 154 -4.42 10.23 11.92
N ILE A 155 -3.32 9.80 11.33
CA ILE A 155 -2.73 10.42 10.14
C ILE A 155 -3.73 10.37 8.98
N ASP A 156 -4.35 9.21 8.74
CA ASP A 156 -5.34 9.06 7.68
C ASP A 156 -6.60 9.90 7.91
N LEU A 157 -7.04 10.03 9.16
CA LEU A 157 -8.15 10.91 9.51
C LEU A 157 -7.80 12.37 9.20
N LEU A 158 -6.62 12.83 9.58
CA LEU A 158 -6.15 14.20 9.32
C LEU A 158 -6.03 14.49 7.81
N HIS A 159 -5.52 13.54 7.02
CA HIS A 159 -5.48 13.69 5.56
C HIS A 159 -6.88 13.84 4.96
N ARG A 160 -7.85 13.04 5.40
CA ARG A 160 -9.24 13.16 4.95
C ARG A 160 -9.87 14.49 5.35
N GLN A 161 -9.61 14.97 6.57
CA GLN A 161 -10.06 16.28 7.03
C GLN A 161 -9.47 17.41 6.19
N ASN A 162 -8.15 17.39 5.95
CA ASN A 162 -7.50 18.40 5.10
C ASN A 162 -8.10 18.43 3.70
N LYS A 163 -8.30 17.25 3.07
CA LYS A 163 -8.93 17.18 1.74
C LYS A 163 -10.35 17.78 1.71
N THR A 164 -11.12 17.53 2.77
CA THR A 164 -12.47 18.11 2.91
C THR A 164 -12.41 19.63 3.04
N LEU A 165 -11.48 20.16 3.86
CA LEU A 165 -11.30 21.59 4.06
C LEU A 165 -10.82 22.29 2.79
N GLU A 166 -9.88 21.68 2.05
CA GLU A 166 -9.44 22.18 0.75
C GLU A 166 -10.61 22.28 -0.24
N THR A 167 -11.39 21.20 -0.36
CA THR A 167 -12.57 21.19 -1.25
C THR A 167 -13.60 22.23 -0.83
N LEU A 168 -13.82 22.44 0.47
CA LEU A 168 -14.73 23.48 0.97
C LEU A 168 -14.21 24.88 0.62
N ALA A 169 -12.90 25.13 0.84
CA ALA A 169 -12.29 26.42 0.50
C ALA A 169 -12.40 26.71 -1.01
N GLU A 170 -12.12 25.74 -1.87
CA GLU A 170 -12.27 25.87 -3.32
C GLU A 170 -13.73 26.17 -3.72
N THR A 171 -14.69 25.49 -3.08
CA THR A 171 -16.11 25.68 -3.34
C THR A 171 -16.58 27.09 -2.95
N LEU A 172 -16.19 27.54 -1.74
CA LEU A 172 -16.52 28.90 -1.26
C LEU A 172 -15.86 29.97 -2.13
N PHE A 173 -14.59 29.77 -2.51
CA PHE A 173 -13.90 30.70 -3.41
C PHE A 173 -14.63 30.80 -4.75
N ARG A 174 -14.99 29.66 -5.36
CA ARG A 174 -15.73 29.64 -6.62
C ARG A 174 -17.06 30.34 -6.48
N GLN A 175 -17.83 30.04 -5.44
CA GLN A 175 -19.14 30.65 -5.20
C GLN A 175 -19.02 32.18 -5.06
N TRP A 176 -18.15 32.64 -4.16
CA TRP A 176 -18.11 34.08 -3.82
C TRP A 176 -17.39 34.96 -4.86
N PHE A 177 -16.34 34.41 -5.47
CA PHE A 177 -15.46 35.19 -6.36
C PHE A 177 -15.61 34.89 -7.84
N VAL A 178 -16.37 33.86 -8.22
CA VAL A 178 -16.61 33.49 -9.62
C VAL A 178 -18.08 33.52 -9.96
N GLU A 179 -18.95 32.86 -9.19
CA GLU A 179 -20.38 32.73 -9.50
C GLU A 179 -21.20 33.92 -8.98
N GLU A 180 -20.87 34.46 -7.80
CA GLU A 180 -21.54 35.59 -7.16
C GLU A 180 -20.70 36.88 -7.24
N ALA A 181 -19.69 36.91 -8.14
CA ALA A 181 -18.88 38.11 -8.34
C ALA A 181 -19.77 39.32 -8.75
N GLU A 182 -19.58 40.45 -8.10
CA GLU A 182 -20.36 41.66 -8.38
C GLU A 182 -20.04 42.20 -9.78
N GLU A 183 -21.05 42.71 -10.51
CA GLU A 183 -20.90 43.27 -11.86
C GLU A 183 -19.91 44.46 -11.94
N GLY A 184 -19.54 45.03 -10.81
CA GLY A 184 -18.60 46.14 -10.72
C GLY A 184 -17.11 45.75 -10.59
N TRP A 185 -16.79 44.45 -10.57
CA TRP A 185 -15.40 44.03 -10.49
C TRP A 185 -14.70 44.15 -11.84
N GLU A 186 -13.61 44.92 -11.87
CA GLU A 186 -12.85 45.17 -13.08
C GLU A 186 -11.85 44.03 -13.35
N MET A 187 -11.74 43.66 -14.63
CA MET A 187 -10.74 42.72 -15.10
C MET A 187 -9.38 43.41 -15.19
N GLY A 188 -8.43 43.00 -14.38
CA GLY A 188 -7.04 43.46 -14.40
C GLY A 188 -6.06 42.36 -14.81
N LYS A 189 -4.85 42.75 -15.15
CA LYS A 189 -3.77 41.75 -15.37
C LYS A 189 -3.07 41.47 -14.04
N LEU A 190 -2.78 40.17 -13.79
CA LEU A 190 -2.10 39.78 -12.58
C LEU A 190 -0.74 40.49 -12.40
N GLY A 191 0.00 40.73 -13.52
CA GLY A 191 1.27 41.46 -13.49
C GLY A 191 1.19 42.94 -13.08
N ASP A 192 -0.02 43.52 -13.03
CA ASP A 192 -0.22 44.91 -12.59
C ASP A 192 -0.43 45.03 -11.07
N VAL A 193 -0.57 43.86 -10.36
CA VAL A 193 -0.89 43.80 -8.94
C VAL A 193 0.08 42.95 -8.10
N ILE A 194 1.14 42.37 -8.73
CA ILE A 194 2.19 41.60 -8.07
C ILE A 194 3.57 42.24 -8.22
#